data_47023d4fefd0a9452e0473d18255dc60
#
_entry.id   47023d4fefd0a9452e0473d18255dc60
#
_cell.length_a   1.000
_cell.length_b   1.000
_cell.length_c   1.000
_cell.angle_alpha   90.00
_cell.angle_beta   90.00
_cell.angle_gamma   90.00
#
_symmetry.space_group_name_H-M   'P 1'
#
loop_
_entity.id
_entity.type
_entity.pdbx_description
1 polymer ?
#
loop_
_entity_poly.entity_id
_entity_poly.type
_entity_poly.pdbx_seq_one_letter_code
_entity_poly.pdbx_strand_id
1 'polypeptide(L)'
;QPHEPLYRLLKALEDTAMFWGSGVVLLGVFLLTYRSISKPLDYLDEVIEAAEELAHPADTPIRLSPPLESIQDELNIVREGAMYAKEAEQRKNDLIVYLAHDLKTPLTSVIGYLSLLRDEPQISPEMRAKYTGIALEKAERLEALINEFFEITRFNLTQLSLRLEEVNLTRLLEQVTFEFQPILAEKGLSLSLQFTPDVILACDPEKLERVFDNLLRNAVNYSNPNTPIGVTMLKEKDTVIVSVENQGRTIPQDKLDQIFEQFFRLD
;
A
#
# COMPACT_ATOMS: atom_id res chain seq x y z
N GLN A 1 -95.79 -27.95 -22.10
CA GLN A 1 -94.33 -27.94 -21.94
C GLN A 1 -93.91 -26.80 -20.99
N PRO A 2 -94.10 -26.91 -19.73
CA PRO A 2 -93.74 -25.83 -18.80
C PRO A 2 -92.30 -25.81 -18.33
N HIS A 3 -91.43 -26.76 -18.66
CA HIS A 3 -90.08 -26.90 -18.19
C HIS A 3 -88.94 -26.29 -19.03
N GLU A 4 -89.25 -25.80 -20.20
CA GLU A 4 -88.28 -25.24 -21.17
C GLU A 4 -87.61 -23.93 -20.68
N PRO A 5 -88.31 -22.98 -20.09
CA PRO A 5 -87.68 -21.75 -19.57
C PRO A 5 -86.73 -21.97 -18.39
N LEU A 6 -87.04 -22.92 -17.48
CA LEU A 6 -86.20 -23.23 -16.34
C LEU A 6 -84.89 -23.93 -16.78
N TYR A 7 -84.97 -24.82 -17.78
CA TYR A 7 -83.84 -25.50 -18.33
C TYR A 7 -82.86 -24.50 -19.01
N ARG A 8 -83.39 -23.57 -19.77
CA ARG A 8 -82.57 -22.51 -20.43
C ARG A 8 -81.88 -21.61 -19.37
N LEU A 9 -82.51 -21.29 -18.28
CA LEU A 9 -81.97 -20.46 -17.21
C LEU A 9 -80.91 -21.22 -16.43
N LEU A 10 -81.08 -22.48 -16.12
CA LEU A 10 -80.09 -23.35 -15.48
C LEU A 10 -78.84 -23.54 -16.37
N LYS A 11 -79.04 -23.77 -17.70
CA LYS A 11 -77.95 -23.89 -18.65
C LYS A 11 -77.16 -22.58 -18.83
N ALA A 12 -77.82 -21.44 -18.85
CA ALA A 12 -77.18 -20.13 -18.89
C ALA A 12 -76.38 -19.84 -17.63
N LEU A 13 -76.85 -20.27 -16.44
CA LEU A 13 -76.12 -20.17 -15.18
C LEU A 13 -74.90 -21.12 -15.16
N GLU A 14 -75.02 -22.32 -15.69
CA GLU A 14 -73.94 -23.28 -15.81
C GLU A 14 -72.81 -22.75 -16.77
N ASP A 15 -73.21 -22.26 -17.98
CA ASP A 15 -72.28 -21.68 -18.95
C ASP A 15 -71.58 -20.44 -18.40
N THR A 16 -72.28 -19.54 -17.69
CA THR A 16 -71.67 -18.39 -17.02
C THR A 16 -70.74 -18.80 -15.89
N ALA A 17 -71.10 -19.77 -15.06
CA ALA A 17 -70.24 -20.30 -14.01
C ALA A 17 -68.99 -20.97 -14.55
N MET A 18 -69.08 -21.73 -15.64
CA MET A 18 -67.95 -22.32 -16.33
C MET A 18 -67.02 -21.23 -16.93
N PHE A 19 -67.61 -20.18 -17.56
CA PHE A 19 -66.82 -19.08 -18.11
C PHE A 19 -66.04 -18.34 -17.00
N TRP A 20 -66.67 -17.97 -15.92
CA TRP A 20 -65.99 -17.31 -14.82
C TRP A 20 -65.01 -18.23 -14.08
N GLY A 21 -65.33 -19.50 -13.95
CA GLY A 21 -64.44 -20.50 -13.39
C GLY A 21 -63.18 -20.67 -14.18
N SER A 22 -63.25 -20.77 -15.51
CA SER A 22 -62.09 -20.84 -16.43
C SER A 22 -61.27 -19.55 -16.38
N GLY A 23 -61.94 -18.39 -16.31
CA GLY A 23 -61.25 -17.09 -16.17
C GLY A 23 -60.40 -17.01 -14.90
N VAL A 24 -60.94 -17.45 -13.77
CA VAL A 24 -60.24 -17.47 -12.47
C VAL A 24 -59.04 -18.43 -12.53
N VAL A 25 -59.20 -19.61 -13.13
CA VAL A 25 -58.10 -20.57 -13.27
C VAL A 25 -57.01 -20.01 -14.20
N LEU A 26 -57.34 -19.40 -15.32
CA LEU A 26 -56.37 -18.78 -16.23
C LEU A 26 -55.62 -17.61 -15.53
N LEU A 27 -56.34 -16.78 -14.78
CA LEU A 27 -55.72 -15.70 -14.03
C LEU A 27 -54.77 -16.27 -12.95
N GLY A 28 -55.19 -17.33 -12.26
CA GLY A 28 -54.35 -18.01 -11.26
C GLY A 28 -53.06 -18.58 -11.87
N VAL A 29 -53.18 -19.28 -13.02
CA VAL A 29 -52.01 -19.79 -13.78
C VAL A 29 -51.10 -18.66 -14.26
N PHE A 30 -51.71 -17.56 -14.76
CA PHE A 30 -50.94 -16.39 -15.19
C PHE A 30 -50.17 -15.75 -14.03
N LEU A 31 -50.81 -15.55 -12.90
CA LEU A 31 -50.17 -14.98 -11.73
C LEU A 31 -49.04 -15.88 -11.18
N LEU A 32 -49.27 -17.20 -11.18
CA LEU A 32 -48.25 -18.16 -10.73
C LEU A 32 -47.03 -18.18 -11.68
N THR A 33 -47.29 -18.21 -13.02
CA THR A 33 -46.22 -18.16 -14.02
C THR A 33 -45.49 -16.82 -14.00
N TYR A 34 -46.20 -15.72 -13.89
CA TYR A 34 -45.58 -14.39 -13.75
C TYR A 34 -44.65 -14.33 -12.53
N ARG A 35 -45.15 -14.76 -11.36
CA ARG A 35 -44.37 -14.77 -10.11
C ARG A 35 -43.20 -15.76 -10.18
N SER A 36 -43.34 -16.87 -10.92
CA SER A 36 -42.30 -17.87 -11.09
C SER A 36 -41.15 -17.41 -11.97
N ILE A 37 -41.45 -16.50 -12.93
CA ILE A 37 -40.44 -15.97 -13.88
C ILE A 37 -39.80 -14.67 -13.34
N SER A 38 -40.60 -13.79 -12.68
CA SER A 38 -40.09 -12.49 -12.19
C SER A 38 -39.00 -12.65 -11.13
N LYS A 39 -39.15 -13.58 -10.18
CA LYS A 39 -38.15 -13.78 -9.13
C LYS A 39 -36.75 -14.18 -9.62
N PRO A 40 -36.59 -15.15 -10.53
CA PRO A 40 -35.29 -15.47 -11.12
C PRO A 40 -34.68 -14.30 -11.91
N LEU A 41 -35.48 -13.44 -12.54
CA LEU A 41 -34.98 -12.25 -13.22
C LEU A 41 -34.44 -11.22 -12.24
N ASP A 42 -35.15 -10.96 -11.13
CA ASP A 42 -34.67 -10.07 -10.09
C ASP A 42 -33.31 -10.55 -9.51
N TYR A 43 -33.13 -11.87 -9.32
CA TYR A 43 -31.86 -12.45 -8.88
C TYR A 43 -30.74 -12.32 -9.92
N LEU A 44 -31.09 -12.38 -11.21
CA LEU A 44 -30.14 -12.22 -12.29
C LEU A 44 -29.58 -10.79 -12.35
N ASP A 45 -30.45 -9.81 -12.16
CA ASP A 45 -30.06 -8.39 -12.09
C ASP A 45 -29.13 -8.15 -10.88
N GLU A 46 -29.44 -8.74 -9.72
CA GLU A 46 -28.63 -8.64 -8.51
C GLU A 46 -27.22 -9.29 -8.69
N VAL A 47 -27.15 -10.42 -9.40
CA VAL A 47 -25.86 -11.06 -9.74
C VAL A 47 -25.05 -10.24 -10.74
N ILE A 48 -25.72 -9.61 -11.73
CA ILE A 48 -25.04 -8.73 -12.69
C ILE A 48 -24.47 -7.51 -11.98
N GLU A 49 -25.23 -6.88 -11.08
CA GLU A 49 -24.78 -5.74 -10.29
C GLU A 49 -23.57 -6.12 -9.41
N ALA A 50 -23.63 -7.27 -8.74
CA ALA A 50 -22.52 -7.79 -7.96
C ALA A 50 -21.27 -8.07 -8.81
N ALA A 51 -21.44 -8.58 -10.04
CA ALA A 51 -20.35 -8.82 -10.96
C ALA A 51 -19.71 -7.51 -11.48
N GLU A 52 -20.53 -6.47 -11.70
CA GLU A 52 -20.05 -5.15 -12.08
C GLU A 52 -19.28 -4.48 -10.93
N GLU A 53 -19.74 -4.64 -9.70
CA GLU A 53 -19.06 -4.17 -8.49
C GLU A 53 -17.70 -4.89 -8.26
N LEU A 54 -17.59 -6.17 -8.61
CA LEU A 54 -16.31 -6.89 -8.61
C LEU A 54 -15.32 -6.37 -9.64
N ALA A 55 -15.82 -5.92 -10.81
CA ALA A 55 -14.96 -5.32 -11.85
C ALA A 55 -14.45 -3.94 -11.45
N HIS A 56 -15.21 -3.21 -10.63
CA HIS A 56 -14.89 -1.87 -10.15
C HIS A 56 -15.11 -1.80 -8.63
N PRO A 57 -14.25 -2.47 -7.82
CA PRO A 57 -14.47 -2.64 -6.41
C PRO A 57 -14.59 -1.30 -5.67
N ALA A 58 -15.72 -1.15 -4.94
CA ALA A 58 -15.99 -0.04 -4.05
C ALA A 58 -15.74 -0.42 -2.59
N ASP A 59 -15.68 0.56 -1.69
CA ASP A 59 -15.42 0.33 -0.26
C ASP A 59 -16.61 -0.36 0.46
N THR A 60 -17.79 -0.36 -0.15
CA THR A 60 -18.98 -0.99 0.42
C THR A 60 -19.02 -2.49 0.17
N PRO A 61 -19.38 -3.33 1.17
CA PRO A 61 -19.51 -4.76 0.98
C PRO A 61 -20.71 -5.09 0.08
N ILE A 62 -20.57 -6.08 -0.79
CA ILE A 62 -21.66 -6.63 -1.61
C ILE A 62 -22.70 -7.24 -0.69
N ARG A 63 -23.97 -6.89 -0.90
CA ARG A 63 -25.11 -7.46 -0.17
C ARG A 63 -26.06 -8.12 -1.15
N LEU A 64 -26.35 -9.38 -0.93
CA LEU A 64 -27.23 -10.20 -1.75
C LEU A 64 -28.45 -10.63 -0.97
N SER A 65 -29.60 -10.71 -1.66
CA SER A 65 -30.87 -11.22 -1.10
C SER A 65 -30.89 -12.75 -1.05
N PRO A 66 -31.60 -13.37 -0.11
CA PRO A 66 -31.84 -14.82 -0.15
C PRO A 66 -32.55 -15.21 -1.47
N PRO A 67 -32.11 -16.27 -2.18
CA PRO A 67 -31.21 -17.36 -1.76
C PRO A 67 -29.72 -17.15 -2.11
N LEU A 68 -29.28 -15.98 -2.60
CA LEU A 68 -27.92 -15.72 -3.02
C LEU A 68 -26.96 -15.39 -1.87
N GLU A 69 -27.50 -15.21 -0.66
CA GLU A 69 -26.72 -14.88 0.54
C GLU A 69 -25.60 -15.89 0.83
N SER A 70 -25.75 -17.15 0.39
CA SER A 70 -24.76 -18.20 0.61
C SER A 70 -23.43 -17.97 -0.12
N ILE A 71 -23.42 -17.15 -1.16
CA ILE A 71 -22.21 -16.81 -1.95
C ILE A 71 -21.67 -15.39 -1.63
N GLN A 72 -22.36 -14.66 -0.76
CA GLN A 72 -22.03 -13.27 -0.42
C GLN A 72 -20.63 -13.17 0.21
N ASP A 73 -20.29 -14.10 1.11
CA ASP A 73 -18.99 -14.09 1.80
C ASP A 73 -17.85 -14.36 0.82
N GLU A 74 -18.03 -15.34 -0.09
CA GLU A 74 -17.02 -15.61 -1.13
C GLU A 74 -16.84 -14.42 -2.09
N LEU A 75 -17.93 -13.77 -2.50
CA LEU A 75 -17.85 -12.57 -3.33
C LEU A 75 -17.16 -11.41 -2.62
N ASN A 76 -17.41 -11.21 -1.32
CA ASN A 76 -16.73 -10.18 -0.53
C ASN A 76 -15.23 -10.48 -0.38
N ILE A 77 -14.82 -11.73 -0.21
CA ILE A 77 -13.40 -12.12 -0.20
C ILE A 77 -12.73 -11.79 -1.54
N VAL A 78 -13.39 -12.11 -2.66
CA VAL A 78 -12.87 -11.80 -4.01
C VAL A 78 -12.77 -10.27 -4.22
N ARG A 79 -13.78 -9.53 -3.79
CA ARG A 79 -13.78 -8.05 -3.84
C ARG A 79 -12.62 -7.45 -3.03
N GLU A 80 -12.44 -7.90 -1.79
CA GLU A 80 -11.31 -7.45 -0.97
C GLU A 80 -9.97 -7.75 -1.63
N GLY A 81 -9.81 -8.95 -2.19
CA GLY A 81 -8.62 -9.31 -2.96
C GLY A 81 -8.38 -8.40 -4.16
N ALA A 82 -9.44 -8.05 -4.90
CA ALA A 82 -9.36 -7.11 -6.02
C ALA A 82 -9.01 -5.68 -5.58
N MET A 83 -9.54 -5.23 -4.44
CA MET A 83 -9.19 -3.93 -3.84
C MET A 83 -7.71 -3.89 -3.44
N TYR A 84 -7.21 -4.90 -2.73
CA TYR A 84 -5.79 -5.00 -2.37
C TYR A 84 -4.87 -5.00 -3.59
N ALA A 85 -5.26 -5.73 -4.66
CA ALA A 85 -4.50 -5.75 -5.91
C ALA A 85 -4.47 -4.36 -6.58
N LYS A 86 -5.60 -3.68 -6.64
CA LYS A 86 -5.73 -2.31 -7.20
C LYS A 86 -4.90 -1.30 -6.42
N GLU A 87 -4.96 -1.34 -5.09
CA GLU A 87 -4.14 -0.48 -4.23
C GLU A 87 -2.64 -0.76 -4.38
N ALA A 88 -2.26 -2.05 -4.51
CA ALA A 88 -0.87 -2.42 -4.73
C ALA A 88 -0.36 -1.91 -6.09
N GLU A 89 -1.20 -1.99 -7.14
CA GLU A 89 -0.88 -1.45 -8.46
C GLU A 89 -0.78 0.08 -8.44
N GLN A 90 -1.68 0.76 -7.74
CA GLN A 90 -1.64 2.21 -7.59
C GLN A 90 -0.38 2.66 -6.84
N ARG A 91 -0.06 2.03 -5.71
CA ARG A 91 1.20 2.27 -4.98
C ARG A 91 2.43 2.07 -5.86
N LYS A 92 2.45 1.03 -6.71
CA LYS A 92 3.52 0.80 -7.69
C LYS A 92 3.61 1.93 -8.72
N ASN A 93 2.49 2.41 -9.25
CA ASN A 93 2.47 3.49 -10.23
C ASN A 93 2.91 4.81 -9.60
N ASP A 94 2.44 5.13 -8.40
CA ASP A 94 2.83 6.31 -7.64
C ASP A 94 4.34 6.30 -7.36
N LEU A 95 4.91 5.14 -7.04
CA LEU A 95 6.35 4.94 -6.90
C LEU A 95 7.11 5.33 -8.18
N ILE A 96 6.65 4.82 -9.32
CA ILE A 96 7.33 5.08 -10.62
C ILE A 96 7.29 6.57 -10.94
N VAL A 97 6.16 7.23 -10.75
CA VAL A 97 6.00 8.68 -11.01
C VAL A 97 6.90 9.50 -10.10
N TYR A 98 6.88 9.20 -8.79
CA TYR A 98 7.71 9.86 -7.80
C TYR A 98 9.20 9.72 -8.14
N LEU A 99 9.64 8.51 -8.44
CA LEU A 99 11.02 8.22 -8.79
C LEU A 99 11.48 8.92 -10.06
N ALA A 100 10.64 8.92 -11.10
CA ALA A 100 10.94 9.61 -12.34
C ALA A 100 11.18 11.11 -12.10
N HIS A 101 10.41 11.74 -11.21
CA HIS A 101 10.58 13.13 -10.82
C HIS A 101 11.90 13.35 -10.07
N ASP A 102 12.18 12.53 -9.05
CA ASP A 102 13.35 12.68 -8.18
C ASP A 102 14.67 12.34 -8.88
N LEU A 103 14.65 11.44 -9.87
CA LEU A 103 15.80 11.15 -10.72
C LEU A 103 16.02 12.26 -11.77
N LYS A 104 14.95 12.85 -12.31
CA LYS A 104 15.06 13.91 -13.34
C LYS A 104 15.78 15.16 -12.84
N THR A 105 15.54 15.56 -11.59
CA THR A 105 16.09 16.79 -11.01
C THR A 105 17.63 16.77 -10.95
N PRO A 106 18.30 15.80 -10.30
CA PRO A 106 19.76 15.73 -10.27
C PRO A 106 20.33 15.48 -11.67
N LEU A 107 19.69 14.64 -12.51
CA LEU A 107 20.13 14.39 -13.87
C LEU A 107 20.15 15.65 -14.73
N THR A 108 19.10 16.47 -14.65
CA THR A 108 19.03 17.77 -15.37
C THR A 108 20.16 18.70 -14.91
N SER A 109 20.48 18.72 -13.61
CA SER A 109 21.57 19.50 -13.06
C SER A 109 22.94 19.02 -13.58
N VAL A 110 23.18 17.70 -13.57
CA VAL A 110 24.42 17.12 -14.12
C VAL A 110 24.59 17.51 -15.58
N ILE A 111 23.56 17.32 -16.40
CA ILE A 111 23.60 17.68 -17.83
C ILE A 111 23.83 19.17 -18.00
N GLY A 112 23.17 20.02 -17.21
CA GLY A 112 23.31 21.48 -17.27
C GLY A 112 24.74 21.94 -16.99
N TYR A 113 25.36 21.48 -15.88
CA TYR A 113 26.72 21.86 -15.53
C TYR A 113 27.77 21.29 -16.51
N LEU A 114 27.59 20.06 -17.00
CA LEU A 114 28.48 19.49 -18.03
C LEU A 114 28.36 20.23 -19.38
N SER A 115 27.13 20.67 -19.74
CA SER A 115 26.91 21.49 -20.94
C SER A 115 27.60 22.85 -20.83
N LEU A 116 27.48 23.53 -19.67
CA LEU A 116 28.20 24.78 -19.41
C LEU A 116 29.72 24.61 -19.52
N LEU A 117 30.26 23.53 -18.96
CA LEU A 117 31.68 23.24 -19.03
C LEU A 117 32.18 22.97 -20.47
N ARG A 118 31.32 22.36 -21.31
CA ARG A 118 31.61 22.09 -22.70
C ARG A 118 31.53 23.34 -23.58
N ASP A 119 30.47 24.13 -23.37
CA ASP A 119 30.15 25.25 -24.29
C ASP A 119 30.91 26.54 -23.94
N GLU A 120 31.50 26.65 -22.72
CA GLU A 120 32.29 27.78 -22.24
C GLU A 120 33.79 27.36 -22.01
N PRO A 121 34.58 27.18 -23.06
CA PRO A 121 35.97 26.67 -22.91
C PRO A 121 36.93 27.64 -22.21
N GLN A 122 36.55 28.94 -22.10
CA GLN A 122 37.36 30.00 -21.46
C GLN A 122 36.97 30.23 -19.98
N ILE A 123 36.17 29.36 -19.38
CA ILE A 123 35.77 29.46 -17.96
C ILE A 123 37.03 29.38 -17.06
N SER A 124 37.05 30.19 -15.98
CA SER A 124 38.15 30.19 -15.04
C SER A 124 38.39 28.80 -14.39
N PRO A 125 39.62 28.44 -13.99
CA PRO A 125 39.91 27.19 -13.32
C PRO A 125 39.07 26.98 -12.06
N GLU A 126 38.80 28.05 -11.29
CA GLU A 126 37.99 28.03 -10.07
C GLU A 126 36.54 27.70 -10.39
N MET A 127 35.96 28.32 -11.43
CA MET A 127 34.59 28.05 -11.85
C MET A 127 34.45 26.66 -12.44
N ARG A 128 35.49 26.18 -13.18
CA ARG A 128 35.55 24.81 -13.70
C ARG A 128 35.50 23.80 -12.55
N ALA A 129 36.37 23.97 -11.55
CA ALA A 129 36.42 23.12 -10.37
C ALA A 129 35.06 23.11 -9.63
N LYS A 130 34.45 24.30 -9.46
CA LYS A 130 33.13 24.44 -8.83
C LYS A 130 32.02 23.67 -9.59
N TYR A 131 31.91 23.86 -10.90
CA TYR A 131 30.87 23.21 -11.71
C TYR A 131 31.08 21.70 -11.81
N THR A 132 32.34 21.25 -11.90
CA THR A 132 32.65 19.83 -11.84
C THR A 132 32.29 19.21 -10.50
N GLY A 133 32.57 19.91 -9.38
CA GLY A 133 32.18 19.47 -8.03
C GLY A 133 30.67 19.37 -7.87
N ILE A 134 29.90 20.35 -8.35
CA ILE A 134 28.43 20.31 -8.30
C ILE A 134 27.90 19.14 -9.18
N ALA A 135 28.45 18.95 -10.38
CA ALA A 135 28.02 17.86 -11.25
C ALA A 135 28.30 16.49 -10.61
N LEU A 136 29.45 16.34 -9.96
CA LEU A 136 29.80 15.12 -9.23
C LEU A 136 28.84 14.86 -8.06
N GLU A 137 28.61 15.85 -7.20
CA GLU A 137 27.65 15.76 -6.08
C GLU A 137 26.25 15.31 -6.54
N LYS A 138 25.77 15.88 -7.66
CA LYS A 138 24.47 15.51 -8.21
C LYS A 138 24.45 14.12 -8.84
N ALA A 139 25.57 13.67 -9.42
CA ALA A 139 25.72 12.31 -9.94
C ALA A 139 25.75 11.27 -8.80
N GLU A 140 26.48 11.54 -7.72
CA GLU A 140 26.49 10.69 -6.51
C GLU A 140 25.10 10.62 -5.86
N ARG A 141 24.36 11.74 -5.83
CA ARG A 141 22.98 11.75 -5.36
C ARG A 141 22.06 10.90 -6.25
N LEU A 142 22.24 10.95 -7.58
CA LEU A 142 21.50 10.14 -8.54
C LEU A 142 21.78 8.64 -8.35
N GLU A 143 23.04 8.27 -8.15
CA GLU A 143 23.45 6.90 -7.85
C GLU A 143 22.79 6.38 -6.57
N ALA A 144 22.79 7.18 -5.51
CA ALA A 144 22.12 6.83 -4.23
C ALA A 144 20.61 6.59 -4.43
N LEU A 145 19.92 7.44 -5.19
CA LEU A 145 18.50 7.28 -5.49
C LEU A 145 18.22 6.01 -6.33
N ILE A 146 19.07 5.68 -7.29
CA ILE A 146 18.96 4.46 -8.09
C ILE A 146 19.14 3.22 -7.20
N ASN A 147 20.13 3.22 -6.32
CA ASN A 147 20.36 2.12 -5.39
C ASN A 147 19.18 1.94 -4.42
N GLU A 148 18.62 3.03 -3.87
CA GLU A 148 17.42 3.02 -3.05
C GLU A 148 16.22 2.40 -3.81
N PHE A 149 16.05 2.75 -5.07
CA PHE A 149 15.00 2.16 -5.92
C PHE A 149 15.18 0.66 -6.15
N PHE A 150 16.38 0.22 -6.51
CA PHE A 150 16.65 -1.21 -6.70
C PHE A 150 16.35 -2.01 -5.44
N GLU A 151 16.64 -1.45 -4.29
CA GLU A 151 16.38 -2.09 -3.02
C GLU A 151 14.87 -2.21 -2.72
N ILE A 152 14.09 -1.15 -2.99
CA ILE A 152 12.63 -1.16 -2.84
C ILE A 152 11.98 -2.17 -3.80
N THR A 153 12.41 -2.19 -5.08
CA THR A 153 11.88 -3.12 -6.07
C THR A 153 12.25 -4.57 -5.76
N ARG A 154 13.48 -4.81 -5.31
CA ARG A 154 13.92 -6.13 -4.88
C ARG A 154 13.12 -6.63 -3.66
N PHE A 155 12.83 -5.75 -2.71
CA PHE A 155 12.03 -6.08 -1.53
C PHE A 155 10.58 -6.47 -1.92
N ASN A 156 9.97 -5.75 -2.85
CA ASN A 156 8.60 -6.01 -3.32
C ASN A 156 8.48 -7.25 -4.22
N LEU A 157 9.54 -7.65 -4.93
CA LEU A 157 9.54 -8.77 -5.87
C LEU A 157 9.98 -10.11 -5.27
N THR A 158 10.66 -10.10 -4.14
CA THR A 158 11.09 -11.31 -3.47
C THR A 158 10.22 -11.57 -2.24
N GLN A 159 9.66 -12.78 -2.13
CA GLN A 159 9.17 -13.25 -0.83
C GLN A 159 10.32 -13.11 0.15
N LEU A 160 10.11 -12.35 1.22
CA LEU A 160 11.14 -12.05 2.22
C LEU A 160 11.58 -13.34 2.90
N SER A 161 12.58 -14.01 2.34
CA SER A 161 13.23 -15.14 3.01
C SER A 161 14.31 -14.59 3.94
N LEU A 162 14.07 -14.68 5.25
CA LEU A 162 15.07 -14.32 6.24
C LEU A 162 16.09 -15.47 6.40
N ARG A 163 17.37 -15.13 6.42
CA ARG A 163 18.45 -16.05 6.80
C ARG A 163 18.74 -15.87 8.28
N LEU A 164 18.04 -16.65 9.11
CA LEU A 164 18.20 -16.56 10.55
C LEU A 164 19.48 -17.28 10.99
N GLU A 165 20.36 -16.55 11.69
CA GLU A 165 21.55 -17.07 12.35
C GLU A 165 21.70 -16.46 13.74
N GLU A 166 22.47 -17.10 14.61
CA GLU A 166 22.78 -16.54 15.94
C GLU A 166 23.76 -15.37 15.81
N VAL A 167 23.30 -14.17 16.12
CA VAL A 167 24.06 -12.94 16.01
C VAL A 167 24.22 -12.27 17.36
N ASN A 168 25.43 -11.82 17.67
CA ASN A 168 25.66 -10.92 18.78
C ASN A 168 25.25 -9.50 18.40
N LEU A 169 24.01 -9.11 18.77
CA LEU A 169 23.42 -7.82 18.43
C LEU A 169 24.20 -6.63 19.02
N THR A 170 24.81 -6.82 20.20
CA THR A 170 25.64 -5.77 20.82
C THR A 170 26.79 -5.39 19.89
N ARG A 171 27.51 -6.38 19.37
CA ARG A 171 28.64 -6.15 18.45
C ARG A 171 28.18 -5.59 17.10
N LEU A 172 27.05 -6.05 16.59
CA LEU A 172 26.49 -5.52 15.35
C LEU A 172 26.17 -4.02 15.49
N LEU A 173 25.50 -3.62 16.58
CA LEU A 173 25.21 -2.21 16.84
C LEU A 173 26.48 -1.37 17.09
N GLU A 174 27.47 -1.90 17.79
CA GLU A 174 28.77 -1.24 17.97
C GLU A 174 29.47 -0.99 16.63
N GLN A 175 29.46 -1.98 15.73
CA GLN A 175 30.03 -1.85 14.39
C GLN A 175 29.30 -0.79 13.57
N VAL A 176 27.96 -0.90 13.44
CA VAL A 176 27.16 0.04 12.65
C VAL A 176 27.33 1.46 13.18
N THR A 177 27.25 1.67 14.49
CA THR A 177 27.43 3.01 15.09
C THR A 177 28.84 3.57 14.88
N PHE A 178 29.87 2.72 14.86
CA PHE A 178 31.24 3.13 14.57
C PHE A 178 31.42 3.66 13.14
N GLU A 179 30.75 3.06 12.16
CA GLU A 179 30.83 3.48 10.75
C GLU A 179 30.26 4.90 10.53
N PHE A 180 29.40 5.41 11.42
CA PHE A 180 28.88 6.78 11.35
C PHE A 180 29.82 7.85 11.92
N GLN A 181 30.93 7.49 12.60
CA GLN A 181 31.85 8.47 13.22
C GLN A 181 32.32 9.59 12.29
N PRO A 182 32.74 9.32 11.02
CA PRO A 182 33.19 10.38 10.13
C PRO A 182 32.10 11.41 9.81
N ILE A 183 30.88 10.95 9.53
CA ILE A 183 29.74 11.82 9.17
C ILE A 183 29.28 12.64 10.38
N LEU A 184 29.33 12.04 11.59
CA LEU A 184 29.01 12.74 12.83
C LEU A 184 30.01 13.87 13.11
N ALA A 185 31.29 13.60 12.95
CA ALA A 185 32.35 14.61 13.14
C ALA A 185 32.18 15.80 12.19
N GLU A 186 31.84 15.54 10.92
CA GLU A 186 31.60 16.57 9.91
C GLU A 186 30.43 17.50 10.29
N LYS A 187 29.35 16.90 10.85
CA LYS A 187 28.12 17.64 11.26
C LYS A 187 28.19 18.18 12.70
N GLY A 188 29.28 17.96 13.44
CA GLY A 188 29.41 18.34 14.85
C GLY A 188 28.47 17.54 15.78
N LEU A 189 28.04 16.37 15.37
CA LEU A 189 27.18 15.50 16.18
C LEU A 189 28.00 14.56 17.03
N SER A 190 27.45 14.07 18.14
CA SER A 190 28.08 13.06 18.99
C SER A 190 27.16 11.87 19.23
N LEU A 191 27.74 10.69 19.52
CA LEU A 191 26.98 9.49 19.87
C LEU A 191 27.05 9.26 21.40
N SER A 192 25.88 8.94 21.97
CA SER A 192 25.76 8.43 23.34
C SER A 192 25.21 7.00 23.26
N LEU A 193 26.06 6.00 23.58
CA LEU A 193 25.75 4.58 23.43
C LEU A 193 25.52 3.95 24.80
N GLN A 194 24.40 3.21 24.96
CA GLN A 194 24.10 2.42 26.16
C GLN A 194 23.56 1.06 25.73
N PHE A 195 24.40 0.04 25.70
CA PHE A 195 24.05 -1.30 25.27
C PHE A 195 24.10 -2.32 26.38
N THR A 196 23.09 -3.19 26.48
CA THR A 196 23.21 -4.41 27.26
C THR A 196 24.28 -5.29 26.62
N PRO A 197 25.29 -5.76 27.39
CA PRO A 197 26.37 -6.54 26.84
C PRO A 197 25.91 -7.93 26.37
N ASP A 198 26.58 -8.47 25.34
CA ASP A 198 26.48 -9.85 24.89
C ASP A 198 25.05 -10.35 24.62
N VAL A 199 24.22 -9.51 24.01
CA VAL A 199 22.86 -9.92 23.57
C VAL A 199 22.95 -10.74 22.30
N ILE A 200 22.64 -12.04 22.41
CA ILE A 200 22.59 -12.97 21.28
C ILE A 200 21.15 -13.24 20.96
N LEU A 201 20.78 -13.19 19.65
CA LEU A 201 19.46 -13.54 19.16
C LEU A 201 19.56 -14.12 17.74
N ALA A 202 18.54 -14.93 17.35
CA ALA A 202 18.42 -15.45 16.00
C ALA A 202 17.79 -14.37 15.09
N CYS A 203 18.58 -13.85 14.15
CA CYS A 203 18.14 -12.82 13.21
C CYS A 203 18.89 -12.93 11.88
N ASP A 204 18.45 -12.15 10.89
CA ASP A 204 19.19 -11.93 9.65
C ASP A 204 20.07 -10.68 9.84
N PRO A 205 21.41 -10.83 9.95
CA PRO A 205 22.30 -9.73 10.27
C PRO A 205 22.31 -8.65 9.19
N GLU A 206 22.29 -9.03 7.89
CA GLU A 206 22.29 -8.07 6.79
C GLU A 206 21.03 -7.20 6.79
N LYS A 207 19.89 -7.78 7.13
CA LYS A 207 18.62 -7.04 7.22
C LYS A 207 18.57 -6.13 8.45
N LEU A 208 19.06 -6.60 9.58
CA LEU A 208 19.12 -5.80 10.81
C LEU A 208 20.14 -4.66 10.72
N GLU A 209 21.32 -4.91 10.17
CA GLU A 209 22.33 -3.88 9.88
C GLU A 209 21.71 -2.74 9.07
N ARG A 210 20.96 -3.08 8.03
CA ARG A 210 20.26 -2.10 7.18
C ARG A 210 19.18 -1.33 7.93
N VAL A 211 18.44 -1.96 8.84
CA VAL A 211 17.46 -1.26 9.70
C VAL A 211 18.16 -0.21 10.54
N PHE A 212 19.29 -0.58 11.18
CA PHE A 212 20.04 0.34 12.01
C PHE A 212 20.74 1.45 11.21
N ASP A 213 21.29 1.14 10.03
CA ASP A 213 21.83 2.16 9.10
C ASP A 213 20.76 3.19 8.75
N ASN A 214 19.56 2.76 8.38
CA ASN A 214 18.46 3.66 8.07
C ASN A 214 18.05 4.54 9.26
N LEU A 215 17.95 3.98 10.46
CA LEU A 215 17.60 4.74 11.66
C LEU A 215 18.68 5.76 12.01
N LEU A 216 19.95 5.38 11.96
CA LEU A 216 21.07 6.27 12.24
C LEU A 216 21.21 7.36 11.18
N ARG A 217 21.04 7.02 9.91
CA ARG A 217 21.06 7.99 8.80
C ARG A 217 19.94 9.02 8.95
N ASN A 218 18.75 8.60 9.34
CA ASN A 218 17.64 9.50 9.66
C ASN A 218 18.01 10.41 10.86
N ALA A 219 18.53 9.83 11.95
CA ALA A 219 18.94 10.61 13.10
C ALA A 219 20.01 11.67 12.75
N VAL A 220 21.03 11.31 11.95
CA VAL A 220 22.07 12.24 11.47
C VAL A 220 21.50 13.33 10.55
N ASN A 221 20.54 13.00 9.69
CA ASN A 221 19.99 13.96 8.73
C ASN A 221 19.02 14.95 9.37
N TYR A 222 18.30 14.53 10.41
CA TYR A 222 17.28 15.37 11.06
C TYR A 222 17.71 15.95 12.41
N SER A 223 18.95 15.70 12.86
CA SER A 223 19.48 16.31 14.07
C SER A 223 19.85 17.78 13.87
N ASN A 224 19.64 18.55 14.93
CA ASN A 224 20.19 19.89 15.01
C ASN A 224 21.74 19.82 15.15
N PRO A 225 22.48 20.78 14.59
CA PRO A 225 23.93 20.81 14.75
C PRO A 225 24.37 20.81 16.22
N ASN A 226 25.48 20.15 16.52
CA ASN A 226 26.09 20.07 17.86
C ASN A 226 25.19 19.43 18.94
N THR A 227 24.31 18.50 18.55
CA THR A 227 23.47 17.72 19.48
C THR A 227 23.89 16.25 19.55
N PRO A 228 23.65 15.56 20.68
CA PRO A 228 23.88 14.13 20.77
C PRO A 228 22.79 13.32 20.09
N ILE A 229 23.18 12.19 19.49
CA ILE A 229 22.30 11.09 19.10
C ILE A 229 22.46 9.99 20.14
N GLY A 230 21.37 9.62 20.82
CA GLY A 230 21.32 8.52 21.76
C GLY A 230 20.99 7.20 21.07
N VAL A 231 21.77 6.15 21.32
CA VAL A 231 21.42 4.79 20.89
C VAL A 231 21.44 3.89 22.12
N THR A 232 20.29 3.33 22.45
CA THR A 232 20.15 2.47 23.62
C THR A 232 19.66 1.09 23.21
N MET A 233 20.17 0.04 23.84
CA MET A 233 19.68 -1.32 23.68
C MET A 233 19.48 -1.96 25.05
N LEU A 234 18.23 -2.36 25.31
CA LEU A 234 17.83 -3.01 26.55
C LEU A 234 17.26 -4.40 26.24
N LYS A 235 17.65 -5.38 27.04
CA LYS A 235 17.07 -6.73 26.98
C LYS A 235 16.13 -6.92 28.17
N GLU A 236 14.87 -7.13 27.88
CA GLU A 236 13.80 -7.41 28.83
C GLU A 236 13.20 -8.79 28.58
N LYS A 237 13.58 -9.78 29.39
CA LYS A 237 13.15 -11.18 29.24
C LYS A 237 13.42 -11.71 27.82
N ASP A 238 12.36 -11.89 27.03
CA ASP A 238 12.39 -12.42 25.66
C ASP A 238 12.37 -11.31 24.57
N THR A 239 12.41 -10.05 24.98
CA THR A 239 12.36 -8.90 24.06
C THR A 239 13.64 -8.08 24.16
N VAL A 240 14.12 -7.63 23.00
CA VAL A 240 15.21 -6.66 22.90
C VAL A 240 14.63 -5.38 22.31
N ILE A 241 14.83 -4.28 23.02
CA ILE A 241 14.38 -2.95 22.61
C ILE A 241 15.61 -2.13 22.23
N VAL A 242 15.62 -1.65 21.00
CA VAL A 242 16.64 -0.71 20.50
C VAL A 242 15.96 0.63 20.25
N SER A 243 16.49 1.69 20.86
CA SER A 243 15.98 3.05 20.69
C SER A 243 17.06 3.94 20.09
N VAL A 244 16.70 4.73 19.09
CA VAL A 244 17.54 5.77 18.50
C VAL A 244 16.86 7.12 18.74
N GLU A 245 17.52 8.01 19.46
CA GLU A 245 16.98 9.30 19.87
C GLU A 245 17.84 10.43 19.30
N ASN A 246 17.20 11.44 18.73
CA ASN A 246 17.89 12.63 18.24
C ASN A 246 17.13 13.91 18.58
N GLN A 247 17.83 15.03 18.62
CA GLN A 247 17.23 16.35 18.81
C GLN A 247 17.10 17.04 17.47
N GLY A 248 15.87 17.21 17.00
CA GLY A 248 15.59 17.80 15.69
C GLY A 248 14.19 18.39 15.60
N ARG A 249 13.74 18.66 14.37
CA ARG A 249 12.37 19.10 14.13
C ARG A 249 11.37 18.05 14.60
N THR A 250 10.41 18.47 15.41
CA THR A 250 9.35 17.60 15.91
C THR A 250 8.45 17.15 14.75
N ILE A 251 8.15 15.85 14.70
CA ILE A 251 7.18 15.29 13.77
C ILE A 251 5.78 15.60 14.31
N PRO A 252 4.89 16.25 13.52
CA PRO A 252 3.51 16.50 13.94
C PRO A 252 2.79 15.18 14.25
N GLN A 253 1.91 15.19 15.26
CA GLN A 253 1.23 13.99 15.73
C GLN A 253 0.37 13.32 14.64
N ASP A 254 -0.25 14.11 13.78
CA ASP A 254 -1.05 13.66 12.65
C ASP A 254 -0.22 13.01 11.52
N LYS A 255 1.09 13.13 11.58
CA LYS A 255 2.04 12.55 10.62
C LYS A 255 2.75 11.30 11.11
N LEU A 256 2.66 10.98 12.40
CA LEU A 256 3.38 9.84 12.99
C LEU A 256 3.01 8.50 12.37
N ASP A 257 1.74 8.30 12.00
CA ASP A 257 1.31 7.06 11.35
C ASP A 257 1.81 6.97 9.90
N GLN A 258 2.01 8.12 9.26
CA GLN A 258 2.43 8.22 7.86
C GLN A 258 3.94 8.05 7.66
N ILE A 259 4.79 8.23 8.70
CA ILE A 259 6.26 8.10 8.56
C ILE A 259 6.72 6.68 8.18
N PHE A 260 5.86 5.68 8.35
CA PHE A 260 6.10 4.30 7.92
C PHE A 260 5.51 3.98 6.53
N GLU A 261 4.78 4.93 5.94
CA GLU A 261 4.31 4.79 4.57
C GLU A 261 5.47 4.95 3.58
N GLN A 262 5.42 4.17 2.51
CA GLN A 262 6.45 4.25 1.47
C GLN A 262 6.43 5.65 0.85
N PHE A 263 7.61 6.27 0.70
CA PHE A 263 7.83 7.59 0.08
C PHE A 263 7.31 8.80 0.86
N PHE A 264 6.79 8.60 2.07
CA PHE A 264 6.41 9.73 2.90
C PHE A 264 7.65 10.54 3.32
N ARG A 265 7.61 11.86 3.13
CA ARG A 265 8.61 12.83 3.61
C ARG A 265 7.91 13.99 4.29
N LEU A 266 8.51 14.48 5.35
CA LEU A 266 8.13 15.75 5.98
C LEU A 266 8.89 16.86 5.23
N ASP A 267 8.18 17.64 4.42
CA ASP A 267 8.70 18.85 3.77
C ASP A 267 9.05 19.95 4.78
#